data_a1210799d811bc92e68ed5e2d2c36086
#
_entry.id   a1210799d811bc92e68ed5e2d2c36086
#
_cell.length_a   1.000
_cell.length_b   1.000
_cell.length_c   1.000
_cell.angle_alpha   90.00
_cell.angle_beta   90.00
_cell.angle_gamma   90.00
#
_symmetry.space_group_name_H-M   'P 1'
#
loop_
_entity.id
_entity.type
_entity.pdbx_description
1 polymer ?
#
loop_
_entity_poly.entity_id
_entity_poly.type
_entity_poly.pdbx_seq_one_letter_code
_entity_poly.pdbx_strand_id
1 'polypeptide(L)'
;MIVMNGRELTQGHFPDGTLSFKLPEDLVWDEEGQIIEWKYESDAELFSLICLKRWIDEHMTTKVWLVLRYLPHARMDRTEEFFDVFTLKYFCQVINDLNFTQVCVLDPHSNVSIALLDRVVVAPPDNLIREALDRSDAEIVCFPDQGALKRYGKMIDNRIAVYCQKRRDWATGKILGLDLIDPSDDVKGRRILIVDDISSRGGTFYYTANKLLEAGAAQVSLYVTHCEDTIYQGEFYNDLVKTGAVKKVYTTQSLLKEVKPGIEIVIHNPNKDSQ
;
A
#
# COMPACT_ATOMS: atom_id res chain seq x y z
N MET A 1 -12.93 7.57 -2.13
CA MET A 1 -13.56 7.60 -3.48
C MET A 1 -14.04 6.21 -3.85
N ILE A 2 -15.32 6.05 -4.27
CA ILE A 2 -15.90 4.78 -4.73
C ILE A 2 -16.14 4.87 -6.23
N VAL A 3 -15.69 3.86 -6.97
CA VAL A 3 -15.88 3.74 -8.42
C VAL A 3 -16.64 2.45 -8.69
N MET A 4 -17.66 2.49 -9.54
CA MET A 4 -18.40 1.30 -9.95
C MET A 4 -18.35 1.18 -11.47
N ASN A 5 -17.89 0.03 -11.96
CA ASN A 5 -17.73 -0.26 -13.39
C ASN A 5 -17.00 0.86 -14.16
N GLY A 6 -15.93 1.41 -13.55
CA GLY A 6 -15.13 2.51 -14.11
C GLY A 6 -15.74 3.91 -13.95
N ARG A 7 -16.95 4.04 -13.39
CA ARG A 7 -17.59 5.33 -13.10
C ARG A 7 -17.42 5.71 -11.64
N GLU A 8 -16.86 6.90 -11.39
CA GLU A 8 -16.81 7.48 -10.04
C GLU A 8 -18.21 7.84 -9.55
N LEU A 9 -18.52 7.45 -8.31
CA LEU A 9 -19.80 7.70 -7.67
C LEU A 9 -19.67 8.91 -6.73
N THR A 10 -20.29 10.01 -7.12
CA THR A 10 -20.30 11.23 -6.30
C THR A 10 -21.28 11.08 -5.13
N GLN A 11 -20.81 11.40 -3.94
CA GLN A 11 -21.58 11.39 -2.71
C GLN A 11 -21.88 12.84 -2.30
N GLY A 12 -23.14 13.09 -1.94
CA GLY A 12 -23.57 14.35 -1.37
C GLY A 12 -23.89 14.19 0.12
N HIS A 13 -24.12 15.32 0.79
CA HIS A 13 -24.56 15.33 2.19
C HIS A 13 -25.69 16.34 2.38
N PHE A 14 -26.63 16.00 3.23
CA PHE A 14 -27.62 16.95 3.73
C PHE A 14 -26.97 17.95 4.70
N PRO A 15 -27.64 19.09 5.01
CA PRO A 15 -27.08 20.09 5.93
C PRO A 15 -26.75 19.56 7.33
N ASP A 16 -27.37 18.46 7.77
CA ASP A 16 -27.09 17.77 9.02
C ASP A 16 -25.88 16.83 8.95
N GLY A 17 -25.20 16.75 7.79
CA GLY A 17 -24.06 15.89 7.54
C GLY A 17 -24.39 14.46 7.16
N THR A 18 -25.67 14.06 7.10
CA THR A 18 -26.06 12.73 6.67
C THR A 18 -25.86 12.51 5.18
N LEU A 19 -25.55 11.27 4.78
CA LEU A 19 -25.28 10.90 3.40
C LEU A 19 -26.50 11.11 2.50
N SER A 20 -26.31 11.79 1.37
CA SER A 20 -27.23 11.85 0.23
C SER A 20 -26.54 11.17 -0.96
N PHE A 21 -27.01 9.97 -1.33
CA PHE A 21 -26.36 9.16 -2.34
C PHE A 21 -27.33 8.79 -3.46
N LYS A 22 -27.05 9.29 -4.66
CA LYS A 22 -27.82 9.00 -5.88
C LYS A 22 -26.89 8.38 -6.91
N LEU A 23 -27.28 7.23 -7.45
CA LEU A 23 -26.53 6.60 -8.55
C LEU A 23 -26.75 7.41 -9.84
N PRO A 24 -25.71 7.55 -10.69
CA PRO A 24 -25.85 8.18 -11.99
C PRO A 24 -26.84 7.42 -12.88
N GLU A 25 -27.68 8.15 -13.62
CA GLU A 25 -28.67 7.53 -14.53
C GLU A 25 -28.00 6.85 -15.73
N ASP A 26 -26.78 7.28 -16.07
CA ASP A 26 -25.94 6.74 -17.13
C ASP A 26 -24.95 5.67 -16.63
N LEU A 27 -25.16 5.13 -15.42
CA LEU A 27 -24.33 4.05 -14.89
C LEU A 27 -24.50 2.80 -15.74
N VAL A 28 -23.36 2.29 -16.25
CA VAL A 28 -23.35 1.06 -17.04
C VAL A 28 -23.42 -0.14 -16.11
N TRP A 29 -24.40 -1.01 -16.33
CA TRP A 29 -24.55 -2.28 -15.63
C TRP A 29 -23.96 -3.40 -16.48
N ASP A 30 -23.01 -4.14 -15.90
CA ASP A 30 -22.36 -5.25 -16.58
C ASP A 30 -23.17 -6.54 -16.36
N GLU A 31 -23.45 -7.28 -17.43
CA GLU A 31 -24.24 -8.53 -17.39
C GLU A 31 -23.51 -9.65 -16.64
N GLU A 32 -22.18 -9.67 -16.66
CA GLU A 32 -21.38 -10.68 -15.95
C GLU A 32 -21.29 -10.41 -14.44
N GLY A 33 -21.42 -9.14 -14.05
CA GLY A 33 -21.41 -8.70 -12.65
C GLY A 33 -20.84 -7.29 -12.46
N GLN A 34 -20.89 -6.80 -11.25
CA GLN A 34 -20.53 -5.43 -10.93
C GLN A 34 -19.18 -5.37 -10.21
N ILE A 35 -18.32 -4.46 -10.61
CA ILE A 35 -17.04 -4.22 -9.94
C ILE A 35 -17.14 -2.90 -9.18
N ILE A 36 -17.00 -2.97 -7.86
CA ILE A 36 -16.85 -1.81 -6.99
C ILE A 36 -15.38 -1.70 -6.62
N GLU A 37 -14.74 -0.61 -7.02
CA GLU A 37 -13.39 -0.28 -6.62
C GLU A 37 -13.44 0.81 -5.55
N TRP A 38 -12.83 0.55 -4.40
CA TRP A 38 -12.75 1.52 -3.32
C TRP A 38 -11.30 1.98 -3.13
N LYS A 39 -11.05 3.23 -3.48
CA LYS A 39 -9.87 3.98 -3.12
C LYS A 39 -10.17 4.71 -1.81
N TYR A 40 -9.65 4.19 -0.71
CA TYR A 40 -9.93 4.70 0.63
C TYR A 40 -9.46 6.15 0.82
N GLU A 41 -10.36 7.00 1.30
CA GLU A 41 -10.07 8.38 1.69
C GLU A 41 -10.46 8.67 3.14
N SER A 42 -11.52 8.03 3.63
CA SER A 42 -11.98 8.14 5.01
C SER A 42 -12.91 7.01 5.42
N ASP A 43 -13.07 6.79 6.73
CA ASP A 43 -14.01 5.80 7.29
C ASP A 43 -15.48 6.13 6.97
N ALA A 44 -15.82 7.39 6.68
CA ALA A 44 -17.17 7.77 6.29
C ALA A 44 -17.63 7.09 5.00
N GLU A 45 -16.71 6.78 4.08
CA GLU A 45 -17.01 6.09 2.83
C GLU A 45 -17.47 4.64 3.04
N LEU A 46 -17.13 4.02 4.18
CA LEU A 46 -17.61 2.68 4.51
C LEU A 46 -19.14 2.63 4.57
N PHE A 47 -19.79 3.68 5.12
CA PHE A 47 -21.23 3.75 5.13
C PHE A 47 -21.82 3.86 3.71
N SER A 48 -21.18 4.60 2.82
CA SER A 48 -21.58 4.68 1.43
C SER A 48 -21.44 3.34 0.71
N LEU A 49 -20.35 2.60 0.99
CA LEU A 49 -20.14 1.25 0.45
C LEU A 49 -21.22 0.28 0.92
N ILE A 50 -21.60 0.33 2.21
CA ILE A 50 -22.68 -0.46 2.78
C ILE A 50 -24.00 -0.16 2.06
N CYS A 51 -24.36 1.13 1.94
CA CYS A 51 -25.58 1.55 1.25
C CYS A 51 -25.61 1.08 -0.21
N LEU A 52 -24.51 1.29 -0.94
CA LEU A 52 -24.38 0.87 -2.34
C LEU A 52 -24.60 -0.65 -2.49
N LYS A 53 -23.87 -1.45 -1.71
CA LYS A 53 -23.96 -2.91 -1.81
C LYS A 53 -25.36 -3.42 -1.44
N ARG A 54 -25.99 -2.88 -0.38
CA ARG A 54 -27.33 -3.24 0.03
C ARG A 54 -28.36 -2.85 -1.05
N TRP A 55 -28.23 -1.66 -1.64
CA TRP A 55 -29.10 -1.23 -2.73
C TRP A 55 -29.01 -2.18 -3.93
N ILE A 56 -27.79 -2.61 -4.31
CA ILE A 56 -27.59 -3.57 -5.40
C ILE A 56 -28.28 -4.90 -5.06
N ASP A 57 -28.10 -5.43 -3.84
CA ASP A 57 -28.68 -6.69 -3.41
C ASP A 57 -30.22 -6.69 -3.40
N GLU A 58 -30.83 -5.54 -3.11
CA GLU A 58 -32.29 -5.37 -3.11
C GLU A 58 -32.89 -5.28 -4.51
N HIS A 59 -32.16 -4.71 -5.47
CA HIS A 59 -32.70 -4.38 -6.79
C HIS A 59 -32.22 -5.31 -7.91
N MET A 60 -31.15 -6.07 -7.67
CA MET A 60 -30.49 -6.87 -8.70
C MET A 60 -30.06 -8.24 -8.19
N THR A 61 -30.16 -9.21 -9.08
CA THR A 61 -29.55 -10.54 -8.89
C THR A 61 -28.27 -10.58 -9.72
N THR A 62 -27.16 -10.12 -9.16
CA THR A 62 -25.89 -10.02 -9.87
C THR A 62 -24.71 -10.36 -8.96
N LYS A 63 -23.59 -10.75 -9.55
CA LYS A 63 -22.31 -10.86 -8.81
C LYS A 63 -21.76 -9.47 -8.52
N VAL A 64 -21.13 -9.29 -7.36
CA VAL A 64 -20.48 -8.03 -7.01
C VAL A 64 -19.09 -8.32 -6.47
N TRP A 65 -18.07 -7.78 -7.12
CA TRP A 65 -16.68 -7.84 -6.68
C TRP A 65 -16.28 -6.53 -6.03
N LEU A 66 -15.55 -6.62 -4.93
CA LEU A 66 -14.95 -5.46 -4.27
C LEU A 66 -13.44 -5.45 -4.54
N VAL A 67 -12.92 -4.33 -5.03
CA VAL A 67 -11.49 -4.09 -5.19
C VAL A 67 -11.04 -3.02 -4.20
N LEU A 68 -10.24 -3.42 -3.22
CA LEU A 68 -9.64 -2.53 -2.25
C LEU A 68 -8.21 -2.17 -2.71
N ARG A 69 -8.04 -0.94 -3.20
CA ARG A 69 -6.70 -0.44 -3.59
C ARG A 69 -5.77 -0.32 -2.38
N TYR A 70 -6.31 -0.08 -1.22
CA TYR A 70 -5.68 -0.14 0.08
C TYR A 70 -6.67 -0.77 1.06
N LEU A 71 -6.19 -1.62 1.94
CA LEU A 71 -7.03 -2.17 3.01
C LEU A 71 -7.01 -1.23 4.22
N PRO A 72 -8.12 -0.54 4.53
CA PRO A 72 -8.21 0.30 5.73
C PRO A 72 -7.94 -0.50 7.00
N HIS A 73 -7.44 0.18 8.04
CA HIS A 73 -7.10 -0.40 9.34
C HIS A 73 -6.02 -1.49 9.33
N ALA A 74 -5.37 -1.79 8.19
CA ALA A 74 -4.41 -2.89 8.05
C ALA A 74 -3.24 -2.82 9.04
N ARG A 75 -2.87 -1.63 9.53
CA ARG A 75 -1.79 -1.48 10.52
C ARG A 75 -2.20 -1.84 11.96
N MET A 76 -3.50 -1.92 12.25
CA MET A 76 -4.03 -2.41 13.52
C MET A 76 -4.35 -3.90 13.40
N ASP A 77 -3.33 -4.71 13.10
CA ASP A 77 -3.44 -6.15 12.82
C ASP A 77 -3.29 -7.05 14.06
N ARG A 78 -3.11 -6.45 15.23
CA ARG A 78 -3.01 -7.12 16.54
C ARG A 78 -3.39 -6.15 17.67
N THR A 79 -3.61 -6.70 18.84
CA THR A 79 -3.75 -5.96 20.09
C THR A 79 -2.61 -6.35 21.02
N GLU A 80 -2.02 -5.39 21.71
CA GLU A 80 -0.94 -5.59 22.67
C GLU A 80 -1.49 -5.51 24.12
N GLU A 81 -2.54 -4.70 24.34
CA GLU A 81 -3.17 -4.49 25.63
C GLU A 81 -4.67 -4.78 25.61
N PHE A 82 -5.25 -5.00 26.78
CA PHE A 82 -6.68 -5.31 26.93
C PHE A 82 -7.62 -4.23 26.39
N PHE A 83 -7.20 -2.97 26.48
CA PHE A 83 -8.00 -1.83 26.01
C PHE A 83 -7.80 -1.48 24.52
N ASP A 84 -6.94 -2.20 23.82
CA ASP A 84 -6.76 -2.00 22.39
C ASP A 84 -7.99 -2.44 21.61
N VAL A 85 -8.49 -1.58 20.75
CA VAL A 85 -9.60 -1.90 19.85
C VAL A 85 -9.06 -2.43 18.54
N PHE A 86 -9.28 -3.70 18.24
CA PHE A 86 -8.81 -4.36 17.02
C PHE A 86 -9.64 -3.92 15.81
N THR A 87 -9.42 -2.69 15.32
CA THR A 87 -10.23 -2.07 14.28
C THR A 87 -10.23 -2.84 12.97
N LEU A 88 -9.10 -3.44 12.57
CA LEU A 88 -9.04 -4.29 11.38
C LEU A 88 -10.01 -5.46 11.45
N LYS A 89 -10.11 -6.13 12.60
CA LYS A 89 -11.03 -7.25 12.79
C LYS A 89 -12.49 -6.84 12.55
N TYR A 90 -12.89 -5.73 13.15
CA TYR A 90 -14.27 -5.25 13.03
C TYR A 90 -14.58 -4.71 11.64
N PHE A 91 -13.61 -4.05 11.00
CA PHE A 91 -13.72 -3.65 9.61
C PHE A 91 -13.93 -4.87 8.69
N CYS A 92 -13.10 -5.91 8.82
CA CYS A 92 -13.23 -7.14 8.03
C CYS A 92 -14.58 -7.83 8.25
N GLN A 93 -15.12 -7.83 9.47
CA GLN A 93 -16.46 -8.36 9.76
C GLN A 93 -17.53 -7.62 8.97
N VAL A 94 -17.50 -6.28 8.93
CA VAL A 94 -18.44 -5.47 8.15
C VAL A 94 -18.35 -5.82 6.65
N ILE A 95 -17.13 -5.95 6.11
CA ILE A 95 -16.94 -6.34 4.69
C ILE A 95 -17.46 -7.75 4.42
N ASN A 96 -17.22 -8.69 5.34
CA ASN A 96 -17.73 -10.08 5.20
C ASN A 96 -19.27 -10.14 5.22
N ASP A 97 -19.92 -9.35 6.07
CA ASP A 97 -21.38 -9.25 6.19
C ASP A 97 -22.04 -8.65 4.93
N LEU A 98 -21.30 -7.92 4.12
CA LEU A 98 -21.77 -7.41 2.83
C LEU A 98 -21.80 -8.49 1.73
N ASN A 99 -21.26 -9.68 1.98
CA ASN A 99 -21.34 -10.84 1.07
C ASN A 99 -20.93 -10.55 -0.38
N PHE A 100 -19.82 -9.84 -0.58
CA PHE A 100 -19.25 -9.70 -1.92
C PHE A 100 -18.91 -11.08 -2.51
N THR A 101 -19.07 -11.24 -3.82
CA THR A 101 -18.68 -12.47 -4.53
C THR A 101 -17.20 -12.77 -4.32
N GLN A 102 -16.36 -11.71 -4.31
CA GLN A 102 -14.94 -11.77 -4.02
C GLN A 102 -14.44 -10.39 -3.55
N VAL A 103 -13.46 -10.38 -2.68
CA VAL A 103 -12.76 -9.17 -2.23
C VAL A 103 -11.31 -9.23 -2.70
N CYS A 104 -10.93 -8.38 -3.63
CA CYS A 104 -9.55 -8.25 -4.11
C CYS A 104 -8.82 -7.18 -3.31
N VAL A 105 -7.67 -7.50 -2.73
CA VAL A 105 -6.87 -6.58 -1.93
C VAL A 105 -5.47 -6.45 -2.53
N LEU A 106 -5.06 -5.22 -2.86
CA LEU A 106 -3.70 -4.96 -3.33
C LEU A 106 -2.76 -4.91 -2.12
N ASP A 107 -1.72 -5.74 -2.15
CA ASP A 107 -0.58 -5.77 -1.22
C ASP A 107 -0.97 -5.52 0.25
N PRO A 108 -1.75 -6.40 0.89
CA PRO A 108 -2.20 -6.21 2.26
C PRO A 108 -1.03 -6.21 3.24
N HIS A 109 -1.06 -5.31 4.24
CA HIS A 109 0.03 -5.10 5.20
C HIS A 109 0.48 -6.39 5.93
N SER A 110 -0.44 -7.31 6.22
CA SER A 110 -0.13 -8.56 6.91
C SER A 110 -1.06 -9.70 6.51
N ASN A 111 -0.62 -10.94 6.79
CA ASN A 111 -1.44 -12.14 6.60
C ASN A 111 -2.68 -12.18 7.52
N VAL A 112 -2.73 -11.37 8.57
CA VAL A 112 -3.90 -11.26 9.46
C VAL A 112 -5.10 -10.73 8.68
N SER A 113 -4.87 -9.75 7.80
CA SER A 113 -5.91 -9.21 6.91
C SER A 113 -6.54 -10.30 6.05
N ILE A 114 -5.70 -11.18 5.48
CA ILE A 114 -6.13 -12.28 4.62
C ILE A 114 -6.90 -13.33 5.42
N ALA A 115 -6.49 -13.58 6.66
CA ALA A 115 -7.16 -14.53 7.54
C ALA A 115 -8.53 -14.05 8.06
N LEU A 116 -8.74 -12.72 8.11
CA LEU A 116 -9.98 -12.11 8.61
C LEU A 116 -11.02 -11.87 7.51
N LEU A 117 -10.62 -11.77 6.25
CA LEU A 117 -11.51 -11.53 5.12
C LEU A 117 -11.98 -12.84 4.49
N ASP A 118 -13.27 -12.97 4.28
CA ASP A 118 -13.86 -14.05 3.51
C ASP A 118 -13.70 -13.79 2.00
N ARG A 119 -13.55 -14.86 1.21
CA ARG A 119 -13.49 -14.79 -0.26
C ARG A 119 -12.45 -13.80 -0.78
N VAL A 120 -11.35 -13.64 -0.04
CA VAL A 120 -10.29 -12.70 -0.39
C VAL A 120 -9.37 -13.26 -1.47
N VAL A 121 -8.99 -12.39 -2.41
CA VAL A 121 -7.91 -12.60 -3.37
C VAL A 121 -6.90 -11.49 -3.20
N VAL A 122 -5.63 -11.86 -3.07
CA VAL A 122 -4.54 -10.89 -2.97
C VAL A 122 -4.02 -10.58 -4.37
N ALA A 123 -3.98 -9.30 -4.72
CA ALA A 123 -3.23 -8.81 -5.86
C ALA A 123 -1.80 -8.52 -5.38
N PRO A 124 -0.80 -9.34 -5.76
CA PRO A 124 0.57 -9.15 -5.32
C PRO A 124 1.23 -7.98 -6.07
N PRO A 125 2.20 -7.27 -5.45
CA PRO A 125 2.84 -6.11 -6.07
C PRO A 125 4.05 -6.44 -6.96
N ASP A 126 4.31 -7.71 -7.28
CA ASP A 126 5.53 -8.16 -7.97
C ASP A 126 5.77 -7.42 -9.30
N ASN A 127 4.75 -7.22 -10.12
CA ASN A 127 4.89 -6.48 -11.38
C ASN A 127 5.14 -4.98 -11.15
N LEU A 128 4.59 -4.41 -10.09
CA LEU A 128 4.84 -3.03 -9.68
C LEU A 128 6.27 -2.84 -9.18
N ILE A 129 6.78 -3.82 -8.41
CA ILE A 129 8.16 -3.85 -7.93
C ILE A 129 9.12 -3.97 -9.13
N ARG A 130 8.85 -4.86 -10.10
CA ARG A 130 9.66 -4.98 -11.32
C ARG A 130 9.70 -3.68 -12.11
N GLU A 131 8.56 -3.02 -12.29
CA GLU A 131 8.48 -1.73 -12.96
C GLU A 131 9.34 -0.66 -12.25
N ALA A 132 9.30 -0.62 -10.90
CA ALA A 132 10.14 0.29 -10.12
C ALA A 132 11.62 -0.06 -10.22
N LEU A 133 11.97 -1.36 -10.23
CA LEU A 133 13.35 -1.84 -10.43
C LEU A 133 13.89 -1.42 -11.79
N ASP A 134 13.11 -1.59 -12.86
CA ASP A 134 13.50 -1.21 -14.23
C ASP A 134 13.67 0.31 -14.36
N ARG A 135 12.76 1.11 -13.82
CA ARG A 135 12.83 2.57 -13.88
C ARG A 135 13.94 3.17 -13.01
N SER A 136 14.31 2.51 -11.93
CA SER A 136 15.39 2.96 -11.05
C SER A 136 16.77 2.49 -11.47
N ASP A 137 16.86 1.56 -12.43
CA ASP A 137 18.10 0.84 -12.78
C ASP A 137 18.79 0.23 -11.55
N ALA A 138 18.02 -0.18 -10.53
CA ALA A 138 18.56 -0.67 -9.29
C ALA A 138 19.24 -2.04 -9.48
N GLU A 139 20.44 -2.17 -8.96
CA GLU A 139 21.25 -3.39 -9.00
C GLU A 139 21.03 -4.23 -7.75
N ILE A 140 20.67 -3.57 -6.65
CA ILE A 140 20.47 -4.18 -5.34
C ILE A 140 19.12 -3.73 -4.78
N VAL A 141 18.47 -4.62 -4.05
CA VAL A 141 17.26 -4.32 -3.29
C VAL A 141 17.60 -4.29 -1.81
N CYS A 142 17.17 -3.23 -1.12
CA CYS A 142 17.27 -3.11 0.32
C CYS A 142 15.88 -3.22 0.96
N PHE A 143 15.74 -4.08 1.95
CA PHE A 143 14.54 -4.18 2.76
C PHE A 143 14.75 -3.45 4.09
N PRO A 144 13.82 -2.57 4.52
CA PRO A 144 13.98 -1.80 5.76
C PRO A 144 13.92 -2.67 7.02
N ASP A 145 13.43 -3.89 6.91
CA ASP A 145 13.46 -4.89 7.97
C ASP A 145 13.28 -6.32 7.43
N GLN A 146 13.36 -7.32 8.33
CA GLN A 146 13.18 -8.73 7.98
C GLN A 146 11.76 -9.09 7.53
N GLY A 147 10.76 -8.33 7.97
CA GLY A 147 9.37 -8.51 7.54
C GLY A 147 9.21 -8.23 6.06
N ALA A 148 9.73 -7.10 5.59
CA ALA A 148 9.75 -6.72 4.19
C ALA A 148 10.58 -7.73 3.36
N LEU A 149 11.76 -8.15 3.84
CA LEU A 149 12.56 -9.20 3.18
C LEU A 149 11.78 -10.51 3.01
N LYS A 150 11.09 -10.97 4.06
CA LYS A 150 10.28 -12.19 4.00
C LYS A 150 9.14 -12.09 3.00
N ARG A 151 8.53 -10.91 2.89
CA ARG A 151 7.38 -10.66 2.02
C ARG A 151 7.79 -10.53 0.56
N TYR A 152 8.80 -9.72 0.26
CA TYR A 152 9.15 -9.31 -1.09
C TYR A 152 10.42 -9.95 -1.65
N GLY A 153 11.22 -10.64 -0.83
CA GLY A 153 12.51 -11.19 -1.25
C GLY A 153 12.45 -12.18 -2.41
N LYS A 154 11.28 -12.76 -2.71
CA LYS A 154 11.07 -13.62 -3.87
C LYS A 154 10.59 -12.89 -5.13
N MET A 155 10.28 -11.58 -5.01
CA MET A 155 9.72 -10.76 -6.10
C MET A 155 10.76 -9.89 -6.80
N ILE A 156 12.04 -10.01 -6.41
CA ILE A 156 13.14 -9.15 -6.89
C ILE A 156 13.99 -9.83 -7.98
N ASP A 157 13.48 -10.89 -8.57
CA ASP A 157 14.20 -11.74 -9.51
C ASP A 157 15.50 -12.27 -8.88
N ASN A 158 16.64 -12.24 -9.61
CA ASN A 158 17.94 -12.70 -9.12
C ASN A 158 18.82 -11.57 -8.56
N ARG A 159 18.24 -10.43 -8.17
CA ARG A 159 18.99 -9.30 -7.62
C ARG A 159 19.51 -9.61 -6.22
N ILE A 160 20.63 -9.01 -5.87
CA ILE A 160 21.18 -9.09 -4.52
C ILE A 160 20.23 -8.38 -3.55
N ALA A 161 19.97 -9.03 -2.41
CA ALA A 161 19.14 -8.49 -1.35
C ALA A 161 19.98 -8.15 -0.12
N VAL A 162 19.89 -6.94 0.36
CA VAL A 162 20.39 -6.51 1.67
C VAL A 162 19.21 -6.07 2.53
N TYR A 163 19.37 -6.01 3.84
CA TYR A 163 18.29 -5.56 4.70
C TYR A 163 18.80 -4.83 5.93
N CYS A 164 17.92 -4.04 6.54
CA CYS A 164 18.21 -3.38 7.80
C CYS A 164 17.63 -4.15 8.99
N GLN A 165 18.32 -4.09 10.11
CA GLN A 165 17.89 -4.66 11.37
C GLN A 165 17.87 -3.60 12.46
N LYS A 166 16.72 -3.47 13.15
CA LYS A 166 16.59 -2.57 14.29
C LYS A 166 17.37 -3.12 15.49
N ARG A 167 18.37 -2.37 15.94
CA ARG A 167 19.07 -2.67 17.19
C ARG A 167 18.24 -2.14 18.36
N ARG A 168 17.85 -3.04 19.25
CA ARG A 168 17.04 -2.71 20.43
C ARG A 168 17.88 -2.87 21.71
N ASP A 169 17.62 -2.02 22.66
CA ASP A 169 18.05 -2.22 24.05
C ASP A 169 17.29 -3.39 24.65
N TRP A 170 18.01 -4.38 25.16
CA TRP A 170 17.44 -5.63 25.69
C TRP A 170 16.58 -5.40 26.94
N ALA A 171 16.92 -4.39 27.76
CA ALA A 171 16.22 -4.14 29.02
C ALA A 171 14.94 -3.30 28.82
N THR A 172 14.96 -2.35 27.89
CA THR A 172 13.89 -1.36 27.71
C THR A 172 13.09 -1.58 26.42
N GLY A 173 13.56 -2.42 25.48
CA GLY A 173 12.98 -2.59 24.15
C GLY A 173 13.20 -1.37 23.23
N LYS A 174 13.82 -0.30 23.72
CA LYS A 174 14.04 0.94 22.97
C LYS A 174 14.93 0.72 21.74
N ILE A 175 14.57 1.32 20.61
CA ILE A 175 15.38 1.27 19.39
C ILE A 175 16.63 2.15 19.62
N LEU A 176 17.81 1.53 19.56
CA LEU A 176 19.11 2.18 19.68
C LEU A 176 19.72 2.60 18.35
N GLY A 177 19.23 2.03 17.24
CA GLY A 177 19.74 2.32 15.91
C GLY A 177 19.26 1.32 14.87
N LEU A 178 19.78 1.50 13.66
CA LEU A 178 19.54 0.66 12.50
C LEU A 178 20.90 0.17 12.00
N ASP A 179 21.07 -1.15 11.86
CA ASP A 179 22.25 -1.78 11.31
C ASP A 179 21.94 -2.29 9.91
N LEU A 180 22.79 -1.98 8.93
CA LEU A 180 22.72 -2.54 7.59
C LEU A 180 23.38 -3.93 7.60
N ILE A 181 22.67 -4.93 7.13
CA ILE A 181 23.18 -6.30 6.97
C ILE A 181 23.54 -6.49 5.50
N ASP A 182 24.81 -6.28 5.21
CA ASP A 182 25.45 -6.40 3.90
C ASP A 182 26.78 -7.15 4.05
N PRO A 183 26.74 -8.50 4.16
CA PRO A 183 27.91 -9.31 4.49
C PRO A 183 29.03 -9.25 3.44
N SER A 184 28.70 -8.89 2.21
CA SER A 184 29.63 -8.92 1.06
C SER A 184 30.08 -7.53 0.62
N ASP A 185 29.73 -6.46 1.36
CA ASP A 185 29.99 -5.05 0.97
C ASP A 185 29.46 -4.71 -0.43
N ASP A 186 28.29 -5.29 -0.77
CA ASP A 186 27.70 -5.20 -2.10
C ASP A 186 27.12 -3.80 -2.41
N VAL A 187 26.76 -3.02 -1.37
CA VAL A 187 26.08 -1.72 -1.47
C VAL A 187 26.97 -0.64 -2.11
N LYS A 188 28.29 -0.71 -1.89
CA LYS A 188 29.23 0.34 -2.30
C LYS A 188 29.27 0.55 -3.81
N GLY A 189 29.02 1.80 -4.23
CA GLY A 189 29.03 2.19 -5.64
C GLY A 189 27.82 1.71 -6.45
N ARG A 190 26.81 1.10 -5.83
CA ARG A 190 25.65 0.53 -6.50
C ARG A 190 24.41 1.40 -6.39
N ARG A 191 23.48 1.21 -7.33
CA ARG A 191 22.13 1.79 -7.31
C ARG A 191 21.19 0.84 -6.57
N ILE A 192 20.47 1.39 -5.60
CA ILE A 192 19.68 0.62 -4.62
C ILE A 192 18.22 1.04 -4.67
N LEU A 193 17.31 0.07 -4.67
CA LEU A 193 15.89 0.29 -4.44
C LEU A 193 15.53 -0.24 -3.05
N ILE A 194 15.02 0.65 -2.19
CA ILE A 194 14.36 0.24 -0.94
C ILE A 194 12.95 -0.23 -1.31
N VAL A 195 12.49 -1.36 -0.76
CA VAL A 195 11.16 -1.93 -1.07
C VAL A 195 10.41 -2.21 0.24
N ASP A 196 9.16 -1.68 0.31
CA ASP A 196 8.23 -1.93 1.41
C ASP A 196 6.77 -1.78 0.94
N ASP A 197 5.79 -2.03 1.84
CA ASP A 197 4.36 -1.92 1.53
C ASP A 197 3.81 -0.49 1.66
N ILE A 198 4.19 0.22 2.74
CA ILE A 198 3.54 1.49 3.07
C ILE A 198 4.53 2.55 3.56
N SER A 199 4.32 3.77 3.11
CA SER A 199 4.98 4.96 3.64
C SER A 199 3.96 5.97 4.17
N SER A 200 4.11 6.33 5.44
CA SER A 200 3.54 7.53 6.01
C SER A 200 4.56 8.68 5.88
N ARG A 201 5.05 9.26 6.97
CA ARG A 201 6.07 10.33 6.94
C ARG A 201 7.46 9.89 6.48
N GLY A 202 7.67 8.61 6.21
CA GLY A 202 8.92 8.07 5.67
C GLY A 202 10.07 7.92 6.68
N GLY A 203 9.81 7.96 7.99
CA GLY A 203 10.87 7.88 9.01
C GLY A 203 11.75 6.63 8.89
N THR A 204 11.15 5.45 8.67
CA THR A 204 11.92 4.22 8.44
C THR A 204 12.85 4.34 7.23
N PHE A 205 12.35 4.92 6.14
CA PHE A 205 13.10 5.08 4.89
C PHE A 205 14.17 6.18 5.00
N TYR A 206 13.95 7.21 5.83
CA TYR A 206 14.96 8.21 6.14
C TYR A 206 16.22 7.56 6.74
N TYR A 207 16.05 6.76 7.78
CA TYR A 207 17.19 6.08 8.42
C TYR A 207 17.81 5.01 7.51
N THR A 208 16.99 4.25 6.78
CA THR A 208 17.48 3.24 5.85
C THR A 208 18.29 3.87 4.71
N ALA A 209 17.80 4.94 4.09
CA ALA A 209 18.48 5.62 3.00
C ALA A 209 19.81 6.25 3.48
N ASN A 210 19.83 6.90 4.66
CA ASN A 210 21.06 7.43 5.22
C ASN A 210 22.11 6.32 5.47
N LYS A 211 21.71 5.17 6.00
CA LYS A 211 22.61 4.03 6.17
C LYS A 211 23.20 3.52 4.86
N LEU A 212 22.40 3.45 3.81
CA LEU A 212 22.87 3.05 2.48
C LEU A 212 23.85 4.07 1.89
N LEU A 213 23.56 5.37 2.03
CA LEU A 213 24.44 6.46 1.58
C LEU A 213 25.74 6.47 2.38
N GLU A 214 25.70 6.28 3.71
CA GLU A 214 26.88 6.12 4.57
C GLU A 214 27.74 4.93 4.16
N ALA A 215 27.13 3.81 3.72
CA ALA A 215 27.81 2.63 3.19
C ALA A 215 28.36 2.84 1.77
N GLY A 216 28.15 4.00 1.16
CA GLY A 216 28.70 4.36 -0.14
C GLY A 216 27.83 3.98 -1.33
N ALA A 217 26.52 3.80 -1.16
CA ALA A 217 25.58 3.62 -2.27
C ALA A 217 25.72 4.79 -3.26
N ALA A 218 25.75 4.48 -4.56
CA ALA A 218 25.84 5.51 -5.61
C ALA A 218 24.51 6.24 -5.80
N GLN A 219 23.39 5.54 -5.61
CA GLN A 219 22.05 6.09 -5.71
C GLN A 219 21.09 5.26 -4.87
N VAL A 220 20.14 5.93 -4.23
CA VAL A 220 19.05 5.28 -3.49
C VAL A 220 17.72 5.73 -4.08
N SER A 221 16.79 4.81 -4.25
CA SER A 221 15.39 5.06 -4.61
C SER A 221 14.49 4.26 -3.65
N LEU A 222 13.21 4.60 -3.60
CA LEU A 222 12.22 3.92 -2.77
C LEU A 222 11.07 3.39 -3.63
N TYR A 223 10.62 2.18 -3.37
CA TYR A 223 9.31 1.68 -3.78
C TYR A 223 8.47 1.38 -2.54
N VAL A 224 7.24 1.86 -2.55
CA VAL A 224 6.18 1.46 -1.62
C VAL A 224 4.88 1.32 -2.37
N THR A 225 4.11 0.26 -2.12
CA THR A 225 2.81 0.08 -2.77
C THR A 225 1.84 1.19 -2.35
N HIS A 226 1.81 1.54 -1.07
CA HIS A 226 0.90 2.52 -0.48
C HIS A 226 1.68 3.72 0.06
N CYS A 227 1.51 4.88 -0.57
CA CYS A 227 2.14 6.12 -0.11
C CYS A 227 1.06 7.09 0.37
N GLU A 228 1.13 7.50 1.63
CA GLU A 228 0.26 8.54 2.18
C GLU A 228 0.77 9.94 1.80
N ASP A 229 -0.14 10.93 1.67
CA ASP A 229 0.24 12.34 1.45
C ASP A 229 1.09 12.92 2.61
N THR A 230 1.07 12.27 3.78
CA THR A 230 1.90 12.64 4.94
C THR A 230 3.39 12.49 4.67
N ILE A 231 3.81 11.79 3.61
CA ILE A 231 5.22 11.70 3.19
C ILE A 231 5.82 13.10 2.95
N TYR A 232 5.02 14.05 2.43
CA TYR A 232 5.45 15.42 2.15
C TYR A 232 5.74 16.26 3.39
N GLN A 233 5.36 15.77 4.58
CA GLN A 233 5.59 16.41 5.87
C GLN A 233 6.81 15.80 6.61
N GLY A 234 7.36 14.69 6.10
CA GLY A 234 8.45 13.94 6.71
C GLY A 234 9.83 14.42 6.29
N GLU A 235 10.82 14.14 7.14
CA GLU A 235 12.25 14.40 6.88
C GLU A 235 12.75 13.68 5.63
N PHE A 236 12.26 12.46 5.39
CA PHE A 236 12.61 11.68 4.21
C PHE A 236 12.41 12.46 2.90
N TYR A 237 11.22 13.03 2.71
CA TYR A 237 10.93 13.81 1.52
C TYR A 237 11.63 15.16 1.52
N ASN A 238 11.62 15.86 2.66
CA ASN A 238 12.16 17.20 2.76
C ASN A 238 13.68 17.24 2.65
N ASP A 239 14.38 16.29 3.28
CA ASP A 239 15.83 16.29 3.38
C ASP A 239 16.50 15.44 2.30
N LEU A 240 15.90 14.31 1.91
CA LEU A 240 16.53 13.39 0.97
C LEU A 240 15.97 13.48 -0.44
N VAL A 241 14.66 13.49 -0.60
CA VAL A 241 14.03 13.50 -1.95
C VAL A 241 14.20 14.87 -2.62
N LYS A 242 13.93 15.97 -1.91
CA LYS A 242 14.09 17.32 -2.46
C LYS A 242 15.53 17.69 -2.79
N THR A 243 16.49 17.22 -2.01
CA THR A 243 17.93 17.46 -2.28
C THR A 243 18.50 16.56 -3.36
N GLY A 244 17.77 15.49 -3.73
CA GLY A 244 18.22 14.48 -4.68
C GLY A 244 19.14 13.41 -4.10
N ALA A 245 19.34 13.35 -2.78
CA ALA A 245 20.06 12.27 -2.11
C ALA A 245 19.32 10.93 -2.31
N VAL A 246 17.97 10.95 -2.29
CA VAL A 246 17.13 9.88 -2.81
C VAL A 246 16.59 10.30 -4.17
N LYS A 247 16.86 9.51 -5.19
CA LYS A 247 16.57 9.85 -6.58
C LYS A 247 15.09 9.96 -6.88
N LYS A 248 14.32 8.94 -6.48
CA LYS A 248 12.89 8.82 -6.77
C LYS A 248 12.17 7.98 -5.71
N VAL A 249 10.88 8.24 -5.59
CA VAL A 249 9.92 7.38 -4.89
C VAL A 249 8.93 6.84 -5.92
N TYR A 250 8.86 5.54 -6.05
CA TYR A 250 7.92 4.81 -6.90
C TYR A 250 6.76 4.30 -6.03
N THR A 251 5.52 4.57 -6.44
CA THR A 251 4.34 4.16 -5.68
C THR A 251 3.12 4.01 -6.58
N THR A 252 2.00 3.57 -6.01
CA THR A 252 0.70 3.53 -6.68
C THR A 252 -0.18 4.72 -6.25
N GLN A 253 -1.32 4.88 -6.91
CA GLN A 253 -2.34 5.85 -6.50
C GLN A 253 -3.34 5.27 -5.48
N SER A 254 -2.95 4.26 -4.70
CA SER A 254 -3.84 3.64 -3.72
C SER A 254 -4.27 4.57 -2.58
N LEU A 255 -3.34 5.42 -2.10
CA LEU A 255 -3.59 6.40 -1.04
C LEU A 255 -3.21 7.82 -1.45
N LEU A 256 -2.20 7.97 -2.31
CA LEU A 256 -1.66 9.27 -2.70
C LEU A 256 -2.70 10.06 -3.50
N LYS A 257 -3.00 11.28 -3.07
CA LYS A 257 -3.97 12.19 -3.72
C LYS A 257 -3.27 13.10 -4.74
N GLU A 258 -2.08 13.59 -4.40
CA GLU A 258 -1.31 14.51 -5.23
C GLU A 258 0.11 13.96 -5.48
N VAL A 259 0.57 14.02 -6.73
CA VAL A 259 1.93 13.61 -7.10
C VAL A 259 2.82 14.84 -7.17
N LYS A 260 3.85 14.92 -6.30
CA LYS A 260 4.83 16.00 -6.25
C LYS A 260 6.18 15.56 -6.85
N PRO A 261 7.07 16.52 -7.20
CA PRO A 261 8.38 16.21 -7.75
C PRO A 261 9.15 15.18 -6.92
N GLY A 262 9.79 14.24 -7.59
CA GLY A 262 10.51 13.13 -6.94
C GLY A 262 9.66 11.88 -6.69
N ILE A 263 8.35 11.94 -6.89
CA ILE A 263 7.45 10.80 -6.81
C ILE A 263 6.96 10.40 -8.22
N GLU A 264 6.95 9.12 -8.51
CA GLU A 264 6.46 8.54 -9.75
C GLU A 264 5.45 7.43 -9.48
N ILE A 265 4.36 7.45 -10.25
CA ILE A 265 3.35 6.39 -10.19
C ILE A 265 3.80 5.23 -11.08
N VAL A 266 3.83 4.04 -10.49
CA VAL A 266 3.98 2.77 -11.21
C VAL A 266 2.61 2.17 -11.46
N ILE A 267 2.43 1.62 -12.66
CA ILE A 267 1.17 1.04 -13.10
C ILE A 267 1.46 -0.39 -13.56
N HIS A 268 0.60 -1.31 -13.19
CA HIS A 268 0.66 -2.66 -13.74
C HIS A 268 0.56 -2.61 -15.27
N ASN A 269 1.58 -3.11 -15.96
CA ASN A 269 1.59 -3.20 -17.42
C ASN A 269 1.37 -4.66 -17.84
N PRO A 270 0.15 -5.03 -18.26
CA PRO A 270 -0.18 -6.42 -18.58
C PRO A 270 0.62 -6.97 -19.79
N ASN A 271 1.22 -6.11 -20.60
CA ASN A 271 2.03 -6.53 -21.76
C ASN A 271 3.44 -7.01 -21.38
N LYS A 272 3.89 -6.85 -20.13
CA LYS A 272 5.18 -7.37 -19.65
C LYS A 272 5.08 -8.81 -19.09
N ASP A 273 3.86 -9.34 -18.89
CA ASP A 273 3.65 -10.70 -18.36
C ASP A 273 3.79 -11.80 -19.43
N SER A 274 4.08 -11.44 -20.70
CA SER A 274 4.09 -12.34 -21.85
C SER A 274 5.51 -12.69 -22.36
N GLN A 275 6.57 -12.44 -21.57
CA GLN A 275 7.94 -12.78 -21.98
C GLN A 275 8.62 -13.77 -21.04
#